data_ee0029d3250d0f2496fc3b95cdf93051
#
_entry.id   ee0029d3250d0f2496fc3b95cdf93051
#
_cell.length_a   1.000
_cell.length_b   1.000
_cell.length_c   1.000
_cell.angle_alpha   90.00
_cell.angle_beta   90.00
_cell.angle_gamma   90.00
#
_symmetry.space_group_name_H-M   'P 1'
#
loop_
_entity.id
_entity.type
_entity.pdbx_description
1 polymer ?
#
loop_
_entity_poly.entity_id
_entity_poly.type
_entity_poly.pdbx_seq_one_letter_code
_entity_poly.pdbx_strand_id
1 'polypeptide(L)'
;MCIRDRSTGVFNGRVVVDKIAQKINAFQQNNNLIIGDNATVNTKPQLEIFADDVKCSHGCTIGQLDKEALFYLKARGINENDAKGLLTYAFANNVLENVKMQVLKSKIKKIIADKIGVNLGFEL
;
A
#
# COMPACT_ATOMS: atom_id res chain seq x y z
N MET A 1 -1.72 0.02 3.38
CA MET A 1 -2.89 0.71 4.00
C MET A 1 -2.48 2.13 4.34
N CYS A 2 -3.33 3.12 4.08
CA CYS A 2 -3.09 4.52 4.43
C CYS A 2 -4.00 4.93 5.58
N ILE A 3 -3.43 5.41 6.69
CA ILE A 3 -4.16 5.71 7.93
C ILE A 3 -4.09 7.21 8.18
N ARG A 4 -5.27 7.84 8.32
CA ARG A 4 -5.44 9.28 8.58
C ARG A 4 -6.04 9.51 9.97
N ASP A 5 -5.76 10.70 10.54
CA ASP A 5 -6.51 11.36 11.60
C ASP A 5 -6.99 10.49 12.77
N ARG A 6 -6.17 10.29 13.78
CA ARG A 6 -6.53 9.62 15.05
C ARG A 6 -7.23 8.26 14.88
N SER A 7 -7.12 7.65 13.70
CA SER A 7 -7.74 6.36 13.43
C SER A 7 -6.77 5.21 13.71
N THR A 8 -7.32 4.07 14.07
CA THR A 8 -6.57 2.83 14.20
C THR A 8 -6.92 1.91 13.03
N GLY A 9 -5.92 1.60 12.22
CA GLY A 9 -6.04 0.58 11.19
C GLY A 9 -5.66 -0.79 11.74
N VAL A 10 -6.43 -1.82 11.39
CA VAL A 10 -6.11 -3.20 11.75
C VAL A 10 -6.01 -4.04 10.48
N PHE A 11 -4.92 -4.78 10.34
CA PHE A 11 -4.74 -5.75 9.26
C PHE A 11 -4.45 -7.13 9.85
N ASN A 12 -5.33 -8.09 9.59
CA ASN A 12 -5.11 -9.50 9.88
C ASN A 12 -5.09 -10.25 8.54
N GLY A 13 -3.91 -10.64 8.09
CA GLY A 13 -3.72 -11.40 6.86
C GLY A 13 -3.28 -12.83 7.19
N ARG A 14 -4.02 -13.81 6.71
CA ARG A 14 -3.70 -15.22 6.90
C ARG A 14 -3.56 -15.91 5.54
N VAL A 15 -2.41 -16.53 5.32
CA VAL A 15 -2.15 -17.40 4.17
C VAL A 15 -2.04 -18.82 4.69
N VAL A 16 -2.90 -19.71 4.18
CA VAL A 16 -2.89 -21.14 4.52
C VAL A 16 -2.35 -21.91 3.33
N VAL A 17 -1.33 -22.70 3.54
CA VAL A 17 -0.75 -23.60 2.55
C VAL A 17 -1.07 -25.03 2.95
N ASP A 18 -2.00 -25.63 2.22
CA ASP A 18 -2.45 -27.00 2.48
C ASP A 18 -1.34 -28.01 2.17
N LYS A 19 -1.39 -29.19 2.82
CA LYS A 19 -0.40 -30.26 2.65
C LYS A 19 -0.24 -30.74 1.20
N ILE A 20 -1.31 -30.67 0.41
CA ILE A 20 -1.27 -31.05 -1.02
C ILE A 20 -0.65 -29.97 -1.92
N ALA A 21 -0.52 -28.74 -1.44
CA ALA A 21 -0.04 -27.60 -2.20
C ALA A 21 1.52 -27.53 -2.18
N GLN A 22 2.14 -28.48 -2.85
CA GLN A 22 3.60 -28.54 -2.95
C GLN A 22 4.16 -27.64 -4.07
N LYS A 23 5.42 -27.23 -3.96
CA LYS A 23 6.18 -26.43 -4.94
C LYS A 23 5.58 -25.04 -5.21
N ILE A 24 4.88 -24.49 -4.25
CA ILE A 24 4.36 -23.13 -4.35
C ILE A 24 5.38 -22.09 -3.86
N ASN A 25 5.23 -20.87 -4.38
CA ASN A 25 5.93 -19.69 -3.90
C ASN A 25 4.87 -18.65 -3.51
N ALA A 26 4.71 -18.41 -2.21
CA ALA A 26 3.74 -17.46 -1.68
C ALA A 26 4.45 -16.34 -0.91
N PHE A 27 4.15 -15.10 -1.28
CA PHE A 27 4.70 -13.93 -0.64
C PHE A 27 3.56 -12.98 -0.23
N GLN A 28 3.46 -12.69 1.07
CA GLN A 28 2.52 -11.73 1.61
C GLN A 28 3.25 -10.44 2.00
N GLN A 29 2.90 -9.33 1.35
CA GLN A 29 3.45 -8.02 1.69
C GLN A 29 2.36 -7.11 2.24
N ASN A 30 2.57 -6.55 3.42
CA ASN A 30 1.69 -5.55 4.02
C ASN A 30 2.46 -4.25 4.28
N ASN A 31 2.29 -3.29 3.41
CA ASN A 31 2.90 -1.97 3.53
C ASN A 31 1.87 -0.97 4.07
N ASN A 32 2.23 -0.25 5.12
CA ASN A 32 1.37 0.70 5.79
C ASN A 32 2.01 2.08 5.78
N LEU A 33 1.22 3.08 5.40
CA LEU A 33 1.60 4.48 5.42
C LEU A 33 0.72 5.23 6.42
N ILE A 34 1.35 5.79 7.45
CA ILE A 34 0.69 6.63 8.44
C ILE A 34 0.79 8.07 7.97
N ILE A 35 -0.36 8.72 7.78
CA ILE A 35 -0.45 10.10 7.28
C ILE A 35 -0.78 11.07 8.42
N GLY A 36 -1.54 10.63 9.42
CA GLY A 36 -1.92 11.45 10.58
C GLY A 36 -1.00 11.24 11.77
N ASP A 37 -0.73 12.31 12.52
CA ASP A 37 0.22 12.28 13.66
C ASP A 37 -0.24 11.35 14.81
N ASN A 38 -1.54 11.17 14.97
CA ASN A 38 -2.15 10.36 16.02
C ASN A 38 -2.81 9.08 15.49
N ALA A 39 -2.44 8.67 14.29
CA ALA A 39 -2.93 7.43 13.70
C ALA A 39 -2.06 6.26 14.12
N THR A 40 -2.68 5.10 14.30
CA THR A 40 -1.99 3.86 14.64
C THR A 40 -2.37 2.74 13.67
N VAL A 41 -1.49 1.77 13.52
CA VAL A 41 -1.76 0.57 12.74
C VAL A 41 -1.29 -0.66 13.49
N ASN A 42 -2.17 -1.65 13.57
CA ASN A 42 -1.86 -2.98 14.09
C ASN A 42 -1.91 -3.98 12.94
N THR A 43 -0.79 -4.62 12.66
CA THR A 43 -0.71 -5.61 11.58
C THR A 43 -0.34 -6.98 12.12
N LYS A 44 -1.03 -8.00 11.64
CA LYS A 44 -0.79 -9.39 12.00
C LYS A 44 -0.79 -10.27 10.74
N PRO A 45 0.28 -10.26 9.95
CA PRO A 45 0.45 -11.24 8.89
C PRO A 45 0.74 -12.61 9.51
N GLN A 46 0.07 -13.65 9.02
CA GLN A 46 0.21 -15.03 9.49
C GLN A 46 0.40 -15.97 8.31
N LEU A 47 1.29 -16.94 8.49
CA LEU A 47 1.50 -18.05 7.57
C LEU A 47 1.23 -19.35 8.31
N GLU A 48 0.35 -20.19 7.78
CA GLU A 48 0.10 -21.55 8.24
C GLU A 48 0.50 -22.50 7.12
N ILE A 49 1.62 -23.17 7.30
CA ILE A 49 2.24 -23.99 6.24
C ILE A 49 2.18 -25.44 6.67
N PHE A 50 1.43 -26.25 5.93
CA PHE A 50 1.29 -27.70 6.14
C PHE A 50 2.03 -28.52 5.07
N ALA A 51 2.60 -27.87 4.05
CA ALA A 51 3.38 -28.48 2.98
C ALA A 51 4.88 -28.37 3.25
N ASP A 52 5.66 -29.34 2.79
CA ASP A 52 7.09 -29.44 3.09
C ASP A 52 7.98 -28.77 2.02
N ASP A 53 7.58 -28.84 0.73
CA ASP A 53 8.36 -28.28 -0.40
C ASP A 53 7.71 -27.00 -0.91
N VAL A 54 7.89 -25.91 -0.15
CA VAL A 54 7.33 -24.60 -0.48
C VAL A 54 8.27 -23.45 -0.09
N LYS A 55 8.12 -22.31 -0.76
CA LYS A 55 8.78 -21.05 -0.41
C LYS A 55 7.70 -20.04 0.00
N CYS A 56 7.59 -19.81 1.30
CA CYS A 56 6.60 -18.89 1.84
C CYS A 56 7.27 -17.85 2.71
N SER A 57 6.89 -16.59 2.51
CA SER A 57 7.39 -15.49 3.33
C SER A 57 6.34 -14.41 3.50
N HIS A 58 6.47 -13.62 4.54
CA HIS A 58 5.71 -12.41 4.73
C HIS A 58 6.61 -11.23 5.10
N GLY A 59 6.18 -10.04 4.73
CA GLY A 59 6.81 -8.78 5.12
C GLY A 59 5.75 -7.79 5.59
N CYS A 60 6.14 -6.93 6.53
CA CYS A 60 5.32 -5.83 6.98
C CYS A 60 6.18 -4.59 7.15
N THR A 61 5.70 -3.46 6.66
CA THR A 61 6.33 -2.16 6.90
C THR A 61 5.31 -1.18 7.44
N ILE A 62 5.76 -0.32 8.33
CA ILE A 62 5.00 0.81 8.85
C ILE A 62 5.90 2.03 8.71
N GLY A 63 5.45 3.02 7.94
CA GLY A 63 6.21 4.22 7.66
C GLY A 63 5.34 5.47 7.59
N GLN A 64 5.99 6.60 7.46
CA GLN A 64 5.40 7.91 7.20
C GLN A 64 5.81 8.39 5.81
N LEU A 65 5.20 9.49 5.34
CA LEU A 65 5.63 10.14 4.11
C LEU A 65 7.09 10.59 4.24
N ASP A 66 7.86 10.37 3.18
CA ASP A 66 9.24 10.82 3.09
C ASP A 66 9.30 12.35 3.13
N LYS A 67 9.97 12.87 4.15
CA LYS A 67 10.09 14.32 4.38
C LYS A 67 10.98 15.00 3.34
N GLU A 68 11.99 14.31 2.82
CA GLU A 68 12.86 14.84 1.77
C GLU A 68 12.13 14.95 0.45
N ALA A 69 11.38 13.90 0.08
CA ALA A 69 10.52 13.91 -1.11
C ALA A 69 9.44 15.01 -1.00
N LEU A 70 8.82 15.15 0.17
CA LEU A 70 7.84 16.21 0.43
C LEU A 70 8.47 17.60 0.29
N PHE A 71 9.65 17.81 0.87
CA PHE A 71 10.40 19.06 0.75
C PHE A 71 10.76 19.37 -0.71
N TYR A 72 11.24 18.37 -1.45
CA TYR A 72 11.57 18.52 -2.87
C TYR A 72 10.38 18.98 -3.71
N LEU A 73 9.21 18.36 -3.53
CA LEU A 73 8.00 18.75 -4.25
C LEU A 73 7.56 20.18 -3.90
N LYS A 74 7.63 20.55 -2.62
CA LYS A 74 7.33 21.92 -2.17
C LYS A 74 8.31 22.94 -2.74
N ALA A 75 9.59 22.63 -2.82
CA ALA A 75 10.61 23.49 -3.42
C ALA A 75 10.40 23.70 -4.93
N ARG A 76 9.65 22.81 -5.58
CA ARG A 76 9.22 22.93 -6.98
C ARG A 76 7.90 23.67 -7.17
N GLY A 77 7.35 24.26 -6.09
CA GLY A 77 6.12 25.04 -6.13
C GLY A 77 4.82 24.24 -5.98
N ILE A 78 4.90 22.95 -5.68
CA ILE A 78 3.71 22.13 -5.38
C ILE A 78 3.31 22.44 -3.93
N ASN A 79 2.03 22.77 -3.73
CA ASN A 79 1.53 23.01 -2.37
C ASN A 79 1.57 21.73 -1.51
N GLU A 80 1.56 21.90 -0.21
CA GLU A 80 1.78 20.79 0.72
C GLU A 80 0.72 19.68 0.62
N ASN A 81 -0.55 20.05 0.40
CA ASN A 81 -1.63 19.07 0.28
C ASN A 81 -1.51 18.24 -0.98
N ASP A 82 -1.19 18.88 -2.10
CA ASP A 82 -0.98 18.19 -3.38
C ASP A 82 0.27 17.31 -3.33
N ALA A 83 1.35 17.79 -2.69
CA ALA A 83 2.57 17.02 -2.53
C ALA A 83 2.34 15.76 -1.65
N LYS A 84 1.63 15.89 -0.53
CA LYS A 84 1.21 14.74 0.30
C LYS A 84 0.32 13.78 -0.48
N GLY A 85 -0.63 14.31 -1.23
CA GLY A 85 -1.53 13.53 -2.07
C GLY A 85 -0.77 12.74 -3.14
N LEU A 86 0.16 13.38 -3.84
CA LEU A 86 0.99 12.76 -4.88
C LEU A 86 1.83 11.61 -4.31
N LEU A 87 2.51 11.81 -3.18
CA LEU A 87 3.30 10.76 -2.52
C LEU A 87 2.42 9.60 -2.03
N THR A 88 1.24 9.90 -1.50
CA THR A 88 0.27 8.88 -1.07
C THR A 88 -0.24 8.08 -2.27
N TYR A 89 -0.51 8.75 -3.40
CA TYR A 89 -0.92 8.09 -4.63
C TYR A 89 0.18 7.18 -5.17
N ALA A 90 1.43 7.65 -5.19
CA ALA A 90 2.58 6.86 -5.62
C ALA A 90 2.74 5.58 -4.77
N PHE A 91 2.60 5.70 -3.44
CA PHE A 91 2.60 4.56 -2.53
C PHE A 91 1.50 3.53 -2.87
N ALA A 92 0.27 4.00 -3.11
CA ALA A 92 -0.86 3.13 -3.45
C ALA A 92 -0.68 2.49 -4.85
N ASN A 93 -0.06 3.20 -5.80
CA ASN A 93 0.14 2.72 -7.16
C ASN A 93 1.07 1.50 -7.24
N ASN A 94 2.01 1.34 -6.30
CA ASN A 94 2.92 0.18 -6.27
C ASN A 94 2.17 -1.17 -6.28
N VAL A 95 1.01 -1.23 -5.60
CA VAL A 95 0.18 -2.45 -5.59
C VAL A 95 -0.45 -2.71 -6.96
N LEU A 96 -0.76 -1.64 -7.71
CA LEU A 96 -1.43 -1.72 -9.00
C LEU A 96 -0.51 -2.17 -10.14
N GLU A 97 0.80 -2.13 -9.95
CA GLU A 97 1.77 -2.60 -10.97
C GLU A 97 1.55 -4.07 -11.32
N ASN A 98 1.11 -4.86 -10.35
CA ASN A 98 0.83 -6.27 -10.52
C ASN A 98 -0.54 -6.58 -11.18
N VAL A 99 -1.39 -5.57 -11.38
CA VAL A 99 -2.69 -5.74 -12.03
C VAL A 99 -2.51 -5.73 -13.54
N LYS A 100 -2.70 -6.87 -14.18
CA LYS A 100 -2.50 -7.05 -15.63
C LYS A 100 -3.65 -6.47 -16.47
N MET A 101 -4.87 -6.46 -15.93
CA MET A 101 -6.07 -6.00 -16.64
C MET A 101 -6.12 -4.46 -16.63
N GLN A 102 -5.88 -3.83 -17.79
CA GLN A 102 -5.77 -2.37 -17.90
C GLN A 102 -7.07 -1.63 -17.50
N VAL A 103 -8.22 -2.14 -17.90
CA VAL A 103 -9.53 -1.53 -17.56
C VAL A 103 -9.73 -1.49 -16.04
N LEU A 104 -9.40 -2.58 -15.35
CA LEU A 104 -9.48 -2.64 -13.89
C LEU A 104 -8.46 -1.70 -13.24
N LYS A 105 -7.23 -1.69 -13.75
CA LYS A 105 -6.15 -0.83 -13.28
C LYS A 105 -6.54 0.65 -13.36
N SER A 106 -7.06 1.10 -14.49
CA SER A 106 -7.51 2.48 -14.69
C SER A 106 -8.67 2.84 -13.75
N LYS A 107 -9.65 1.95 -13.59
CA LYS A 107 -10.77 2.16 -12.67
C LYS A 107 -10.30 2.32 -11.22
N ILE A 108 -9.37 1.46 -10.76
CA ILE A 108 -8.85 1.53 -9.40
C ILE A 108 -8.02 2.80 -9.20
N LYS A 109 -7.18 3.17 -10.17
CA LYS A 109 -6.41 4.43 -10.13
C LYS A 109 -7.30 5.64 -9.93
N LYS A 110 -8.40 5.73 -10.70
CA LYS A 110 -9.38 6.81 -10.57
C LYS A 110 -10.00 6.85 -9.16
N ILE A 111 -10.45 5.71 -8.63
CA ILE A 111 -11.02 5.62 -7.28
C ILE A 111 -10.01 6.09 -6.23
N ILE A 112 -8.73 5.73 -6.37
CA ILE A 112 -7.68 6.14 -5.44
C ILE A 112 -7.44 7.64 -5.54
N ALA A 113 -7.30 8.19 -6.75
CA ALA A 113 -7.10 9.62 -6.98
C ALA A 113 -8.25 10.46 -6.39
N ASP A 114 -9.49 10.05 -6.63
CA ASP A 114 -10.70 10.70 -6.10
C ASP A 114 -10.71 10.68 -4.56
N LYS A 115 -10.36 9.54 -3.95
CA LYS A 115 -10.31 9.41 -2.48
C LYS A 115 -9.20 10.24 -1.82
N ILE A 116 -8.08 10.39 -2.49
CA ILE A 116 -6.94 11.18 -1.98
C ILE A 116 -7.18 12.67 -2.22
N GLY A 117 -8.05 13.03 -3.18
CA GLY A 117 -8.34 14.40 -3.57
C GLY A 117 -7.22 15.03 -4.39
N VAL A 118 -6.47 14.22 -5.13
CA VAL A 118 -5.38 14.69 -6.00
C VAL A 118 -5.91 14.87 -7.41
N ASN A 119 -5.82 16.09 -7.91
CA ASN A 119 -6.01 16.35 -9.34
C ASN A 119 -4.63 16.28 -10.01
N LEU A 120 -4.33 15.17 -10.65
CA LEU A 120 -3.02 14.92 -11.26
C LEU A 120 -2.82 15.69 -12.58
N GLY A 121 -3.86 16.40 -13.06
CA GLY A 121 -3.79 17.23 -14.28
C GLY A 121 -3.59 16.44 -15.58
N PHE A 122 -3.62 15.11 -15.54
CA PHE A 122 -3.56 14.23 -16.71
C PHE A 122 -4.58 13.09 -16.56
N GLU A 123 -5.14 12.65 -17.68
CA GLU A 123 -6.01 11.48 -17.71
C GLU A 123 -5.19 10.21 -17.37
N LEU A 124 -5.69 9.43 -16.45
CA LEU A 124 -5.09 8.18 -15.94
C LEU A 124 -5.52 6.97 -16.77
#